data_81e127ffa9f248acb5d6a8e73b57b235
#
_entry.id   81e127ffa9f248acb5d6a8e73b57b235
#
_cell.length_a   1.000
_cell.length_b   1.000
_cell.length_c   1.000
_cell.angle_alpha   90.00
_cell.angle_beta   90.00
_cell.angle_gamma   90.00
#
_symmetry.space_group_name_H-M   'P 1'
#
loop_
_entity.id
_entity.type
_entity.pdbx_description
1 polymer ?
#
loop_
_entity_poly.entity_id
_entity_poly.type
_entity_poly.pdbx_seq_one_letter_code
_entity_poly.pdbx_strand_id
1 'polypeptide(L)'
;MQNSSQAGTGGVAHAGEGKGPYTVTVYLAAPATTVANQDGSLHSSSAGHAYFMVSNSKDKHGYGFSPISTGVMGPGQVVKDEYKTYQNPRYAYRLEITEEQYEKLKAYGEAGVNQNEKQFGLYYNGASNSCVDFVWTGLRQAGLRPKLDSPDRDFDGTMKVLPNLDALKSIPKPFPNSTLNTLEENPLPKKPTRLQKLLTEVEGQQSPERIALSKDSQQLFDRMRSELATKVGDEQVLSAVNAAREAGIQKPGQLREAVLHDGKIFVMGTAPGYRAMVDLNQPQQTLADEVNRSQQIDARLAEQRQQESQQRDAGAQTAGGMRMG
;
A
#
# COMPACT_ATOMS: atom_id res chain seq x y z
N MET A 1 0.20 11.14 -69.73
CA MET A 1 -0.02 9.97 -68.88
C MET A 1 0.13 10.43 -67.46
N GLN A 2 -0.99 10.65 -66.80
CA GLN A 2 -1.07 11.14 -65.43
C GLN A 2 -1.13 9.96 -64.50
N ASN A 3 -0.26 9.92 -63.50
CA ASN A 3 -0.33 8.98 -62.38
C ASN A 3 -0.66 9.75 -61.11
N SER A 4 -1.88 9.62 -60.71
CA SER A 4 -2.40 10.17 -59.45
C SER A 4 -2.08 9.20 -58.29
N SER A 5 -1.26 9.62 -57.34
CA SER A 5 -1.04 8.95 -56.05
C SER A 5 -2.20 9.22 -55.14
N GLN A 6 -2.98 8.19 -54.78
CA GLN A 6 -3.95 8.25 -53.70
C GLN A 6 -3.22 8.17 -52.35
N ALA A 7 -3.39 9.21 -51.54
CA ALA A 7 -3.05 9.18 -50.10
C ALA A 7 -4.07 8.35 -49.34
N GLY A 8 -3.59 7.30 -48.66
CA GLY A 8 -4.39 6.47 -47.77
C GLY A 8 -4.80 7.27 -46.53
N THR A 9 -6.07 7.53 -46.41
CA THR A 9 -6.70 8.03 -45.17
C THR A 9 -6.67 6.91 -44.13
N GLY A 10 -5.87 7.13 -43.09
CA GLY A 10 -5.84 6.27 -41.91
C GLY A 10 -7.23 6.24 -41.25
N GLY A 11 -7.81 5.04 -41.21
CA GLY A 11 -9.10 4.79 -40.61
C GLY A 11 -9.13 5.19 -39.16
N VAL A 12 -10.00 6.14 -38.85
CA VAL A 12 -10.46 6.43 -37.48
C VAL A 12 -11.31 5.21 -37.08
N ALA A 13 -10.84 4.48 -36.06
CA ALA A 13 -11.61 3.39 -35.50
C ALA A 13 -12.98 3.95 -35.03
N HIS A 14 -14.06 3.46 -35.62
CA HIS A 14 -15.41 3.80 -35.22
C HIS A 14 -15.61 3.38 -33.75
N ALA A 15 -15.80 4.36 -32.87
CA ALA A 15 -16.36 4.16 -31.55
C ALA A 15 -17.78 3.57 -31.71
N GLY A 16 -18.01 2.40 -31.10
CA GLY A 16 -19.34 1.80 -31.03
C GLY A 16 -20.34 2.78 -30.40
N GLU A 17 -21.58 2.73 -30.86
CA GLU A 17 -22.63 3.65 -30.47
C GLU A 17 -22.79 3.75 -28.93
N GLY A 18 -22.46 4.89 -28.34
CA GLY A 18 -23.23 5.42 -27.21
C GLY A 18 -22.66 5.29 -25.83
N LYS A 19 -21.45 4.77 -25.53
CA LYS A 19 -20.98 4.61 -24.13
C LYS A 19 -19.70 5.35 -23.77
N GLY A 20 -18.86 5.75 -24.71
CA GLY A 20 -17.60 6.47 -24.46
C GLY A 20 -17.78 8.00 -24.33
N PRO A 21 -16.77 8.78 -23.92
CA PRO A 21 -15.45 8.30 -23.53
C PRO A 21 -15.42 7.66 -22.12
N TYR A 22 -14.52 6.71 -21.93
CA TYR A 22 -14.32 6.05 -20.65
C TYR A 22 -13.16 6.68 -19.89
N THR A 23 -13.32 6.89 -18.59
CA THR A 23 -12.25 7.46 -17.75
C THR A 23 -12.15 6.74 -16.42
N VAL A 24 -10.94 6.74 -15.85
CA VAL A 24 -10.71 6.49 -14.43
C VAL A 24 -10.20 7.77 -13.78
N THR A 25 -10.74 8.11 -12.60
CA THR A 25 -10.21 9.18 -11.75
C THR A 25 -9.77 8.57 -10.44
N VAL A 26 -8.49 8.69 -10.10
CA VAL A 26 -7.96 8.33 -8.79
C VAL A 26 -7.92 9.57 -7.93
N TYR A 27 -8.51 9.47 -6.76
CA TYR A 27 -8.56 10.54 -5.77
C TYR A 27 -7.59 10.24 -4.63
N LEU A 28 -6.80 11.23 -4.27
CA LEU A 28 -5.92 11.19 -3.11
C LEU A 28 -6.34 12.30 -2.14
N ALA A 29 -7.10 11.93 -1.12
CA ALA A 29 -7.52 12.83 -0.06
C ALA A 29 -6.41 12.94 0.99
N ALA A 30 -6.03 14.16 1.35
CA ALA A 30 -5.07 14.41 2.41
C ALA A 30 -5.63 14.01 3.78
N PRO A 31 -4.78 13.70 4.77
CA PRO A 31 -5.18 13.75 6.17
C PRO A 31 -5.89 15.07 6.50
N ALA A 32 -6.87 15.04 7.35
CA ALA A 32 -7.77 16.15 7.69
C ALA A 32 -8.77 16.59 6.58
N THR A 33 -8.82 15.93 5.44
CA THR A 33 -9.89 16.17 4.46
C THR A 33 -11.25 15.92 5.11
N THR A 34 -12.18 16.84 4.88
CA THR A 34 -13.57 16.72 5.37
C THR A 34 -14.30 15.61 4.64
N VAL A 35 -14.98 14.78 5.39
CA VAL A 35 -15.82 13.68 4.90
C VAL A 35 -17.25 13.91 5.39
N ALA A 36 -18.21 13.87 4.48
CA ALA A 36 -19.63 13.98 4.77
C ALA A 36 -20.23 12.57 4.89
N ASN A 37 -20.84 12.26 6.02
CA ASN A 37 -21.61 11.04 6.22
C ASN A 37 -22.97 11.12 5.53
N GLN A 38 -23.63 9.98 5.38
CA GLN A 38 -24.97 9.92 4.77
C GLN A 38 -26.04 10.67 5.60
N ASP A 39 -25.85 10.80 6.90
CA ASP A 39 -26.71 11.57 7.81
C ASP A 39 -26.44 13.09 7.78
N GLY A 40 -25.52 13.55 6.91
CA GLY A 40 -25.12 14.94 6.79
C GLY A 40 -24.10 15.40 7.83
N SER A 41 -23.70 14.57 8.78
CA SER A 41 -22.62 14.88 9.72
C SER A 41 -21.26 14.93 9.00
N LEU A 42 -20.35 15.78 9.52
CA LEU A 42 -19.02 15.95 8.97
C LEU A 42 -17.98 15.40 9.94
N HIS A 43 -16.99 14.71 9.41
CA HIS A 43 -15.82 14.32 10.18
C HIS A 43 -14.55 14.56 9.38
N SER A 44 -13.41 14.38 10.03
CA SER A 44 -12.09 14.61 9.43
C SER A 44 -11.42 13.26 9.15
N SER A 45 -10.90 13.07 7.94
CA SER A 45 -10.09 11.89 7.61
C SER A 45 -8.84 11.85 8.49
N SER A 46 -8.60 10.74 9.17
CA SER A 46 -7.48 10.60 10.11
C SER A 46 -6.14 10.52 9.40
N ALA A 47 -6.01 9.67 8.38
CA ALA A 47 -4.76 9.34 7.71
C ALA A 47 -4.74 9.73 6.22
N GLY A 48 -5.81 10.35 5.72
CA GLY A 48 -6.05 10.50 4.29
C GLY A 48 -6.73 9.26 3.72
N HIS A 49 -7.03 9.29 2.41
CA HIS A 49 -7.73 8.18 1.75
C HIS A 49 -7.45 8.17 0.25
N ALA A 50 -7.31 6.96 -0.31
CA ALA A 50 -7.22 6.73 -1.74
C ALA A 50 -8.44 5.95 -2.22
N TYR A 51 -9.05 6.40 -3.31
CA TYR A 51 -10.19 5.74 -3.94
C TYR A 51 -10.22 6.07 -5.42
N PHE A 52 -11.00 5.33 -6.20
CA PHE A 52 -11.13 5.61 -7.62
C PHE A 52 -12.59 5.65 -8.07
N MET A 53 -12.81 6.32 -9.17
CA MET A 53 -14.09 6.38 -9.87
C MET A 53 -13.86 6.07 -11.34
N VAL A 54 -14.66 5.16 -11.89
CA VAL A 54 -14.75 4.97 -13.33
C VAL A 54 -15.99 5.63 -13.86
N SER A 55 -15.91 6.24 -15.04
CA SER A 55 -17.06 6.86 -15.67
C SER A 55 -17.06 6.66 -17.18
N ASN A 56 -18.26 6.67 -17.73
CA ASN A 56 -18.53 6.82 -19.16
C ASN A 56 -19.46 8.02 -19.38
N SER A 57 -19.99 8.22 -20.57
CA SER A 57 -20.89 9.34 -20.87
C SER A 57 -22.20 9.35 -20.06
N LYS A 58 -22.59 8.23 -19.45
CA LYS A 58 -23.89 8.07 -18.76
C LYS A 58 -23.74 7.80 -17.26
N ASP A 59 -22.75 6.99 -16.87
CA ASP A 59 -22.66 6.41 -15.54
C ASP A 59 -21.33 6.74 -14.86
N LYS A 60 -21.38 6.82 -13.52
CA LYS A 60 -20.21 6.97 -12.65
C LYS A 60 -20.30 5.95 -11.53
N HIS A 61 -19.21 5.25 -11.29
CA HIS A 61 -19.09 4.25 -10.22
C HIS A 61 -17.81 4.51 -9.45
N GLY A 62 -17.93 4.86 -8.17
CA GLY A 62 -16.79 5.09 -7.28
C GLY A 62 -16.61 3.94 -6.31
N TYR A 63 -15.35 3.64 -5.96
CA TYR A 63 -15.01 2.56 -5.05
C TYR A 63 -13.82 2.94 -4.19
N GLY A 64 -13.91 2.72 -2.89
CA GLY A 64 -12.81 2.85 -1.96
C GLY A 64 -12.89 1.80 -0.88
N PHE A 65 -11.76 1.45 -0.29
CA PHE A 65 -11.65 0.42 0.72
C PHE A 65 -11.29 1.02 2.06
N SER A 66 -12.11 0.77 3.07
CA SER A 66 -11.95 1.33 4.41
C SER A 66 -12.29 0.30 5.50
N PRO A 67 -11.77 0.48 6.72
CA PRO A 67 -12.16 -0.37 7.84
C PRO A 67 -13.64 -0.11 8.21
N ILE A 68 -14.37 -1.14 8.62
CA ILE A 68 -15.78 -1.02 9.06
C ILE A 68 -15.85 -0.22 10.37
N SER A 69 -14.90 -0.42 11.27
CA SER A 69 -14.78 0.31 12.52
C SER A 69 -13.61 1.29 12.48
N THR A 70 -13.68 2.37 13.24
CA THR A 70 -12.55 3.31 13.38
C THR A 70 -11.31 2.58 13.87
N GLY A 71 -10.25 2.61 13.06
CA GLY A 71 -9.00 1.93 13.38
C GLY A 71 -8.11 1.80 12.15
N VAL A 72 -6.89 1.38 12.37
CA VAL A 72 -5.92 1.13 11.28
C VAL A 72 -5.97 -0.32 10.80
N MET A 73 -6.78 -1.16 11.45
CA MET A 73 -6.86 -2.60 11.19
C MET A 73 -8.20 -3.16 11.61
N GLY A 74 -8.64 -4.23 10.92
CA GLY A 74 -9.87 -4.94 11.21
C GLY A 74 -10.63 -5.34 9.94
N PRO A 75 -11.85 -5.87 10.09
CA PRO A 75 -12.72 -6.11 8.96
C PRO A 75 -12.90 -4.83 8.15
N GLY A 76 -12.68 -4.92 6.84
CA GLY A 76 -12.84 -3.82 5.90
C GLY A 76 -14.05 -4.02 5.00
N GLN A 77 -14.38 -2.97 4.28
CA GLN A 77 -15.45 -2.97 3.29
C GLN A 77 -15.10 -2.07 2.12
N VAL A 78 -15.55 -2.44 0.94
CA VAL A 78 -15.52 -1.55 -0.21
C VAL A 78 -16.78 -0.70 -0.21
N VAL A 79 -16.60 0.62 -0.16
CA VAL A 79 -17.68 1.61 -0.12
C VAL A 79 -17.90 2.16 -1.52
N LYS A 80 -19.17 2.24 -1.94
CA LYS A 80 -19.56 2.87 -3.21
C LYS A 80 -19.61 4.38 -3.09
N ASP A 81 -19.28 5.03 -4.19
CA ASP A 81 -19.52 6.47 -4.40
C ASP A 81 -18.80 7.40 -3.41
N GLU A 82 -17.65 6.97 -2.87
CA GLU A 82 -16.88 7.81 -1.93
C GLU A 82 -16.46 9.17 -2.51
N TYR A 83 -16.43 9.32 -3.84
CA TYR A 83 -16.23 10.61 -4.49
C TYR A 83 -17.34 11.65 -4.19
N LYS A 84 -18.46 11.21 -3.62
CA LYS A 84 -19.55 12.10 -3.16
C LYS A 84 -19.36 12.52 -1.69
N THR A 85 -18.55 11.79 -0.93
CA THR A 85 -18.39 11.98 0.52
C THR A 85 -17.15 12.79 0.87
N TYR A 86 -16.01 12.55 0.21
CA TYR A 86 -14.77 13.28 0.44
C TYR A 86 -14.81 14.65 -0.25
N GLN A 87 -14.75 15.73 0.56
CA GLN A 87 -14.80 17.10 0.05
C GLN A 87 -13.41 17.60 -0.32
N ASN A 88 -13.24 18.05 -1.57
CA ASN A 88 -11.99 18.64 -2.07
C ASN A 88 -10.75 17.74 -1.79
N PRO A 89 -10.70 16.50 -2.30
CA PRO A 89 -9.51 15.68 -2.17
C PRO A 89 -8.30 16.43 -2.72
N ARG A 90 -7.12 16.24 -2.10
CA ARG A 90 -5.91 16.99 -2.48
C ARG A 90 -5.60 16.85 -3.96
N TYR A 91 -5.74 15.63 -4.51
CA TYR A 91 -5.54 15.36 -5.92
C TYR A 91 -6.70 14.54 -6.49
N ALA A 92 -7.11 14.89 -7.72
CA ALA A 92 -7.96 14.06 -8.57
C ALA A 92 -7.23 13.86 -9.91
N TYR A 93 -6.62 12.69 -10.09
CA TYR A 93 -5.88 12.35 -11.30
C TYR A 93 -6.75 11.51 -12.23
N ARG A 94 -7.13 12.07 -13.38
CA ARG A 94 -7.99 11.44 -14.37
C ARG A 94 -7.20 11.00 -15.58
N LEU A 95 -7.51 9.81 -16.07
CA LEU A 95 -7.04 9.25 -17.33
C LEU A 95 -8.22 8.83 -18.19
N GLU A 96 -8.15 9.11 -19.48
CA GLU A 96 -8.97 8.41 -20.46
C GLU A 96 -8.44 6.99 -20.65
N ILE A 97 -9.34 6.01 -20.61
CA ILE A 97 -9.03 4.58 -20.63
C ILE A 97 -9.85 3.87 -21.69
N THR A 98 -9.47 2.64 -22.02
CA THR A 98 -10.25 1.80 -22.93
C THR A 98 -11.53 1.28 -22.28
N GLU A 99 -12.51 0.88 -23.07
CA GLU A 99 -13.72 0.19 -22.56
C GLU A 99 -13.36 -1.06 -21.74
N GLU A 100 -12.41 -1.84 -22.20
CA GLU A 100 -11.93 -3.03 -21.49
C GLU A 100 -11.37 -2.68 -20.11
N GLN A 101 -10.57 -1.62 -20.02
CA GLN A 101 -10.01 -1.13 -18.74
C GLN A 101 -11.13 -0.64 -17.81
N TYR A 102 -12.10 0.08 -18.34
CA TYR A 102 -13.27 0.53 -17.59
C TYR A 102 -14.05 -0.65 -17.00
N GLU A 103 -14.39 -1.66 -17.82
CA GLU A 103 -15.15 -2.83 -17.36
C GLU A 103 -14.37 -3.66 -16.33
N LYS A 104 -13.05 -3.81 -16.48
CA LYS A 104 -12.20 -4.47 -15.47
C LYS A 104 -12.22 -3.75 -14.14
N LEU A 105 -12.03 -2.43 -14.14
CA LEU A 105 -12.06 -1.62 -12.91
C LEU A 105 -13.42 -1.64 -12.24
N LYS A 106 -14.49 -1.54 -13.02
CA LYS A 106 -15.87 -1.63 -12.53
C LYS A 106 -16.14 -3.01 -11.90
N ALA A 107 -15.80 -4.08 -12.61
CA ALA A 107 -15.98 -5.44 -12.10
C ALA A 107 -15.18 -5.70 -10.82
N TYR A 108 -13.95 -5.18 -10.74
CA TYR A 108 -13.12 -5.25 -9.53
C TYR A 108 -13.78 -4.54 -8.34
N GLY A 109 -14.25 -3.31 -8.54
CA GLY A 109 -14.94 -2.55 -7.50
C GLY A 109 -16.23 -3.22 -7.03
N GLU A 110 -17.07 -3.70 -7.97
CA GLU A 110 -18.29 -4.44 -7.66
C GLU A 110 -18.01 -5.75 -6.93
N ALA A 111 -16.94 -6.47 -7.29
CA ALA A 111 -16.53 -7.67 -6.56
C ALA A 111 -16.23 -7.36 -5.09
N GLY A 112 -15.51 -6.27 -4.81
CA GLY A 112 -15.23 -5.83 -3.44
C GLY A 112 -16.50 -5.43 -2.67
N VAL A 113 -17.42 -4.70 -3.29
CA VAL A 113 -18.72 -4.34 -2.70
C VAL A 113 -19.54 -5.58 -2.35
N ASN A 114 -19.50 -6.60 -3.20
CA ASN A 114 -20.18 -7.88 -2.99
C ASN A 114 -19.39 -8.85 -2.09
N GLN A 115 -18.38 -8.36 -1.38
CA GLN A 115 -17.54 -9.14 -0.45
C GLN A 115 -16.89 -10.38 -1.09
N ASN A 116 -16.54 -10.30 -2.37
CA ASN A 116 -15.83 -11.34 -3.07
C ASN A 116 -14.32 -11.18 -2.92
N GLU A 117 -13.73 -11.88 -1.96
CA GLU A 117 -12.31 -11.80 -1.60
C GLU A 117 -11.33 -12.44 -2.60
N LYS A 118 -11.84 -13.04 -3.70
CA LYS A 118 -10.96 -13.69 -4.69
C LYS A 118 -10.00 -12.73 -5.39
N GLN A 119 -10.35 -11.44 -5.46
CA GLN A 119 -9.57 -10.42 -6.14
C GLN A 119 -8.80 -9.50 -5.17
N PHE A 120 -9.32 -9.34 -3.95
CA PHE A 120 -8.73 -8.48 -2.92
C PHE A 120 -9.26 -8.91 -1.54
N GLY A 121 -8.36 -9.12 -0.59
CA GLY A 121 -8.73 -9.49 0.78
C GLY A 121 -9.43 -8.35 1.50
N LEU A 122 -10.51 -8.64 2.24
CA LEU A 122 -11.30 -7.62 2.94
C LEU A 122 -10.89 -7.39 4.41
N TYR A 123 -9.80 -7.95 4.86
CA TYR A 123 -9.23 -7.57 6.14
C TYR A 123 -8.36 -6.33 5.96
N TYR A 124 -8.84 -5.18 6.43
CA TYR A 124 -8.11 -3.90 6.34
C TYR A 124 -6.87 -3.92 7.23
N ASN A 125 -5.75 -3.52 6.67
CA ASN A 125 -4.48 -3.31 7.35
C ASN A 125 -3.80 -2.08 6.74
N GLY A 126 -3.72 -0.98 7.48
CA GLY A 126 -3.18 0.28 6.97
C GLY A 126 -1.75 0.20 6.42
N ALA A 127 -0.99 -0.83 6.78
CA ALA A 127 0.39 -1.02 6.32
C ALA A 127 0.51 -1.94 5.10
N SER A 128 -0.39 -2.91 4.88
CA SER A 128 -0.21 -3.97 3.88
C SER A 128 -1.45 -4.35 3.07
N ASN A 129 -2.63 -3.86 3.46
CA ASN A 129 -3.89 -4.10 2.76
C ASN A 129 -4.84 -2.92 3.01
N SER A 130 -4.48 -1.76 2.51
CA SER A 130 -5.10 -0.46 2.75
C SER A 130 -5.92 0.03 1.56
N CYS A 131 -6.48 1.22 1.67
CA CYS A 131 -7.11 1.93 0.57
C CYS A 131 -6.17 2.15 -0.62
N VAL A 132 -4.88 2.33 -0.37
CA VAL A 132 -3.87 2.50 -1.41
C VAL A 132 -3.66 1.18 -2.16
N ASP A 133 -3.52 0.07 -1.43
CA ASP A 133 -3.36 -1.27 -2.02
C ASP A 133 -4.58 -1.66 -2.88
N PHE A 134 -5.78 -1.31 -2.42
CA PHE A 134 -7.02 -1.52 -3.18
C PHE A 134 -6.98 -0.80 -4.53
N VAL A 135 -6.61 0.48 -4.54
CA VAL A 135 -6.51 1.27 -5.77
C VAL A 135 -5.47 0.69 -6.72
N TRP A 136 -4.25 0.39 -6.23
CA TRP A 136 -3.18 -0.15 -7.07
C TRP A 136 -3.49 -1.53 -7.61
N THR A 137 -4.13 -2.39 -6.83
CA THR A 137 -4.58 -3.70 -7.29
C THR A 137 -5.59 -3.58 -8.42
N GLY A 138 -6.58 -2.69 -8.29
CA GLY A 138 -7.56 -2.44 -9.35
C GLY A 138 -6.92 -1.90 -10.63
N LEU A 139 -6.06 -0.89 -10.52
CA LEU A 139 -5.33 -0.31 -11.66
C LEU A 139 -4.49 -1.37 -12.39
N ARG A 140 -3.78 -2.21 -11.65
CA ARG A 140 -2.94 -3.29 -12.18
C ARG A 140 -3.76 -4.35 -12.92
N GLN A 141 -4.91 -4.76 -12.37
CA GLN A 141 -5.82 -5.69 -13.05
C GLN A 141 -6.37 -5.12 -14.36
N ALA A 142 -6.54 -3.81 -14.44
CA ALA A 142 -6.91 -3.11 -15.67
C ALA A 142 -5.71 -2.87 -16.63
N GLY A 143 -4.49 -3.28 -16.27
CA GLY A 143 -3.29 -3.05 -17.07
C GLY A 143 -2.74 -1.63 -16.97
N LEU A 144 -3.20 -0.82 -16.04
CA LEU A 144 -2.71 0.54 -15.76
C LEU A 144 -1.56 0.47 -14.75
N ARG A 145 -0.37 0.15 -15.23
CA ARG A 145 0.83 -0.08 -14.41
C ARG A 145 1.73 1.13 -14.39
N PRO A 146 2.26 1.55 -13.24
CA PRO A 146 3.24 2.62 -13.16
C PRO A 146 4.59 2.17 -13.73
N LYS A 147 5.44 3.13 -14.13
CA LYS A 147 6.82 2.82 -14.57
C LYS A 147 7.71 2.26 -13.45
N LEU A 148 7.23 2.33 -12.20
CA LEU A 148 7.91 1.75 -11.03
C LEU A 148 7.72 0.24 -10.90
N ASP A 149 6.81 -0.36 -11.67
CA ASP A 149 6.70 -1.82 -11.78
C ASP A 149 7.97 -2.37 -12.43
N SER A 150 8.46 -3.47 -11.90
CA SER A 150 9.54 -4.26 -12.48
C SER A 150 9.06 -5.68 -12.81
N PRO A 151 9.80 -6.45 -13.64
CA PRO A 151 9.42 -7.84 -13.92
C PRO A 151 9.26 -8.71 -12.68
N ASP A 152 10.01 -8.37 -11.62
CA ASP A 152 10.07 -9.17 -10.40
C ASP A 152 9.25 -8.59 -9.23
N ARG A 153 8.70 -7.38 -9.39
CA ARG A 153 7.99 -6.70 -8.29
C ARG A 153 6.96 -5.69 -8.80
N ASP A 154 5.72 -5.91 -8.42
CA ASP A 154 4.65 -4.93 -8.58
C ASP A 154 4.81 -3.75 -7.59
N PHE A 155 4.50 -2.54 -8.04
CA PHE A 155 4.40 -1.38 -7.16
C PHE A 155 3.03 -1.38 -6.47
N ASP A 156 3.00 -1.58 -5.17
CA ASP A 156 1.78 -1.65 -4.37
C ASP A 156 1.39 -0.32 -3.69
N GLY A 157 2.08 0.76 -4.03
CA GLY A 157 1.85 2.08 -3.45
C GLY A 157 2.82 2.43 -2.31
N THR A 158 2.63 3.63 -1.78
CA THR A 158 3.32 4.12 -0.59
C THR A 158 2.32 4.15 0.58
N MET A 159 2.81 4.00 1.81
CA MET A 159 1.94 4.02 3.00
C MET A 159 1.21 5.36 3.16
N LYS A 160 1.88 6.48 2.88
CA LYS A 160 1.24 7.80 2.84
C LYS A 160 0.46 7.96 1.54
N VAL A 161 -0.74 8.52 1.61
CA VAL A 161 -1.64 8.62 0.46
C VAL A 161 -1.09 9.54 -0.63
N LEU A 162 -0.64 10.74 -0.28
CA LEU A 162 -0.30 11.77 -1.26
C LEU A 162 0.92 11.45 -2.13
N PRO A 163 2.00 10.80 -1.65
CA PRO A 163 3.15 10.44 -2.47
C PRO A 163 2.85 9.48 -3.63
N ASN A 164 1.68 8.82 -3.60
CA ASN A 164 1.26 7.97 -4.73
C ASN A 164 0.99 8.75 -6.03
N LEU A 165 0.87 10.09 -5.98
CA LEU A 165 0.63 10.89 -7.16
C LEU A 165 1.71 10.73 -8.24
N ASP A 166 2.99 10.67 -7.85
CA ASP A 166 4.08 10.56 -8.83
C ASP A 166 4.07 9.19 -9.53
N ALA A 167 3.75 8.13 -8.81
CA ALA A 167 3.54 6.83 -9.39
C ALA A 167 2.35 6.82 -10.36
N LEU A 168 1.21 7.44 -9.99
CA LEU A 168 0.06 7.59 -10.87
C LEU A 168 0.40 8.35 -12.15
N LYS A 169 1.16 9.45 -12.05
CA LYS A 169 1.63 10.21 -13.22
C LYS A 169 2.55 9.40 -14.13
N SER A 170 3.24 8.39 -13.61
CA SER A 170 4.14 7.55 -14.37
C SER A 170 3.43 6.46 -15.19
N ILE A 171 2.14 6.22 -14.96
CA ILE A 171 1.34 5.26 -15.74
C ILE A 171 1.32 5.70 -17.19
N PRO A 172 1.72 4.83 -18.16
CA PRO A 172 1.57 5.12 -19.58
C PRO A 172 0.09 5.38 -19.92
N LYS A 173 -0.18 6.57 -20.44
CA LYS A 173 -1.56 6.98 -20.76
C LYS A 173 -2.06 6.18 -21.96
N PRO A 174 -3.20 5.46 -21.87
CA PRO A 174 -3.77 4.75 -23.03
C PRO A 174 -4.07 5.69 -24.21
N PHE A 175 -4.48 6.94 -23.90
CA PHE A 175 -4.73 8.01 -24.88
C PHE A 175 -3.88 9.24 -24.52
N PRO A 176 -2.59 9.30 -24.95
CA PRO A 176 -1.67 10.35 -24.52
C PRO A 176 -2.12 11.78 -24.83
N ASN A 177 -2.81 11.98 -25.95
CA ASN A 177 -3.26 13.28 -26.44
C ASN A 177 -4.69 13.66 -26.01
N SER A 178 -5.31 12.86 -25.16
CA SER A 178 -6.67 13.13 -24.70
C SER A 178 -6.72 14.35 -23.77
N THR A 179 -7.67 15.23 -24.01
CA THR A 179 -7.99 16.37 -23.12
C THR A 179 -8.68 15.94 -21.82
N LEU A 180 -9.11 14.68 -21.72
CA LEU A 180 -9.68 14.10 -20.51
C LEU A 180 -8.62 13.69 -19.49
N ASN A 181 -7.36 13.61 -19.88
CA ASN A 181 -6.24 13.38 -18.98
C ASN A 181 -5.96 14.65 -18.18
N THR A 182 -6.47 14.73 -16.97
CA THR A 182 -6.38 15.93 -16.13
C THR A 182 -5.84 15.61 -14.74
N LEU A 183 -5.24 16.62 -14.13
CA LEU A 183 -4.92 16.63 -12.71
C LEU A 183 -5.59 17.87 -12.10
N GLU A 184 -6.49 17.63 -11.17
CA GLU A 184 -7.02 18.66 -10.30
C GLU A 184 -6.28 18.63 -8.97
N GLU A 185 -5.91 19.80 -8.46
CA GLU A 185 -5.19 19.97 -7.22
C GLU A 185 -5.93 20.98 -6.31
N ASN A 186 -6.34 20.54 -5.15
CA ASN A 186 -7.02 21.36 -4.16
C ASN A 186 -6.08 21.74 -3.01
N PRO A 187 -6.34 22.85 -2.31
CA PRO A 187 -5.55 23.24 -1.14
C PRO A 187 -5.57 22.16 -0.05
N LEU A 188 -4.49 22.05 0.71
CA LEU A 188 -4.46 21.20 1.90
C LEU A 188 -5.46 21.72 2.96
N PRO A 189 -6.03 20.82 3.78
CA PRO A 189 -6.91 21.19 4.88
C PRO A 189 -6.28 22.18 5.85
N LYS A 190 -7.06 23.19 6.30
CA LYS A 190 -6.52 24.34 7.05
C LYS A 190 -6.16 24.05 8.52
N LYS A 191 -6.72 23.00 9.13
CA LYS A 191 -6.55 22.71 10.56
C LYS A 191 -6.22 21.25 10.84
N PRO A 192 -5.12 20.70 10.29
CA PRO A 192 -4.70 19.34 10.61
C PRO A 192 -4.15 19.26 12.03
N THR A 193 -4.38 18.14 12.70
CA THR A 193 -3.69 17.78 13.96
C THR A 193 -2.20 17.56 13.70
N ARG A 194 -1.38 17.46 14.77
CA ARG A 194 0.06 17.19 14.63
C ARG A 194 0.32 15.89 13.87
N LEU A 195 -0.43 14.83 14.17
CA LEU A 195 -0.32 13.54 13.45
C LEU A 195 -0.71 13.67 11.98
N GLN A 196 -1.81 14.36 11.68
CA GLN A 196 -2.26 14.60 10.30
C GLN A 196 -1.23 15.42 9.51
N LYS A 197 -0.56 16.40 10.13
CA LYS A 197 0.57 17.12 9.50
C LYS A 197 1.70 16.18 9.13
N LEU A 198 2.15 15.33 10.07
CA LEU A 198 3.21 14.37 9.82
C LEU A 198 2.88 13.41 8.67
N LEU A 199 1.63 12.97 8.57
CA LEU A 199 1.17 12.13 7.48
C LEU A 199 1.01 12.88 6.15
N THR A 200 0.85 14.22 6.20
CA THR A 200 0.73 15.08 5.02
C THR A 200 2.09 15.53 4.49
N GLU A 201 3.08 15.72 5.37
CA GLU A 201 4.41 16.20 5.00
C GLU A 201 5.05 15.19 4.04
N VAL A 202 5.24 15.66 2.81
CA VAL A 202 6.09 14.98 1.83
C VAL A 202 7.51 15.31 2.25
N GLU A 203 8.20 14.36 2.88
CA GLU A 203 9.63 14.51 3.14
C GLU A 203 10.32 14.75 1.80
N GLY A 204 11.17 15.81 1.76
CA GLY A 204 11.82 16.25 0.55
C GLY A 204 12.57 15.11 -0.14
N GLN A 205 12.16 14.81 -1.38
CA GLN A 205 12.91 14.14 -2.43
C GLN A 205 13.63 12.81 -2.09
N GLN A 206 13.03 11.96 -1.31
CA GLN A 206 13.22 10.52 -1.49
C GLN A 206 11.83 9.92 -1.43
N SER A 207 11.40 9.23 -2.49
CA SER A 207 10.20 8.41 -2.44
C SER A 207 10.34 7.54 -1.20
N PRO A 208 9.46 7.68 -0.16
CA PRO A 208 9.47 6.67 0.86
C PRO A 208 8.95 5.43 0.11
N GLU A 209 9.92 4.59 -0.30
CA GLU A 209 9.59 3.20 -0.52
C GLU A 209 8.66 2.82 0.61
N ARG A 210 7.54 2.19 0.27
CA ARG A 210 6.64 1.58 1.24
C ARG A 210 7.48 1.16 2.42
N ILE A 211 7.18 1.68 3.63
CA ILE A 211 7.78 1.12 4.83
C ILE A 211 7.19 -0.29 4.94
N ALA A 212 7.59 -1.12 4.01
CA ALA A 212 7.31 -2.53 4.05
C ALA A 212 8.24 -3.07 5.14
N LEU A 213 7.67 -3.81 6.05
CA LEU A 213 8.46 -4.74 6.84
C LEU A 213 9.34 -5.50 5.85
N SER A 214 10.59 -5.74 6.19
CA SER A 214 11.42 -6.63 5.37
C SER A 214 10.69 -7.95 5.18
N LYS A 215 11.01 -8.67 4.12
CA LYS A 215 10.39 -9.98 3.83
C LYS A 215 10.40 -10.90 5.05
N ASP A 216 11.51 -10.93 5.79
CA ASP A 216 11.65 -11.75 6.99
C ASP A 216 10.73 -11.25 8.12
N SER A 217 10.62 -9.94 8.33
CA SER A 217 9.71 -9.33 9.31
C SER A 217 8.25 -9.58 8.96
N GLN A 218 7.87 -9.43 7.70
CA GLN A 218 6.50 -9.67 7.24
C GLN A 218 6.10 -11.14 7.44
N GLN A 219 6.97 -12.06 7.05
CA GLN A 219 6.70 -13.49 7.23
C GLN A 219 6.63 -13.91 8.71
N LEU A 220 7.45 -13.31 9.58
CA LEU A 220 7.34 -13.51 11.04
C LEU A 220 6.02 -12.96 11.57
N PHE A 221 5.64 -11.76 11.11
CA PHE A 221 4.39 -11.13 11.47
C PHE A 221 3.19 -11.99 11.08
N ASP A 222 3.11 -12.44 9.82
CA ASP A 222 2.01 -13.27 9.32
C ASP A 222 1.89 -14.57 10.12
N ARG A 223 3.03 -15.20 10.43
CA ARG A 223 3.05 -16.42 11.23
C ARG A 223 2.59 -16.18 12.67
N MET A 224 3.14 -15.18 13.37
CA MET A 224 2.73 -14.85 14.74
C MET A 224 1.26 -14.41 14.76
N ARG A 225 0.80 -13.68 13.75
CA ARG A 225 -0.59 -13.27 13.61
C ARG A 225 -1.53 -14.46 13.54
N SER A 226 -1.17 -15.48 12.76
CA SER A 226 -1.97 -16.71 12.68
C SER A 226 -2.03 -17.49 14.01
N GLU A 227 -0.95 -17.48 14.79
CA GLU A 227 -0.87 -18.19 16.08
C GLU A 227 -1.58 -17.42 17.21
N LEU A 228 -1.52 -16.08 17.21
CA LEU A 228 -2.14 -15.23 18.24
C LEU A 228 -3.62 -14.91 17.96
N ALA A 229 -4.08 -15.19 16.75
CA ALA A 229 -5.46 -14.95 16.28
C ALA A 229 -5.93 -13.49 16.54
N THR A 230 -7.24 -13.30 16.76
CA THR A 230 -7.85 -11.97 16.96
C THR A 230 -7.74 -11.44 18.40
N LYS A 231 -6.96 -12.09 19.26
CA LYS A 231 -6.86 -11.75 20.69
C LYS A 231 -5.99 -10.53 20.99
N VAL A 232 -5.17 -10.12 20.05
CA VAL A 232 -4.23 -9.00 20.18
C VAL A 232 -4.26 -8.11 18.94
N GLY A 233 -3.95 -6.82 19.08
CA GLY A 233 -3.81 -5.88 17.98
C GLY A 233 -2.51 -6.13 17.19
N ASP A 234 -2.42 -5.60 15.99
CA ASP A 234 -1.25 -5.83 15.13
C ASP A 234 -0.04 -5.01 15.57
N GLU A 235 -0.24 -3.87 16.23
CA GLU A 235 0.84 -3.17 16.93
C GLU A 235 1.51 -4.07 17.97
N GLN A 236 0.72 -4.88 18.67
CA GLN A 236 1.19 -5.83 19.67
C GLN A 236 1.89 -7.04 19.01
N VAL A 237 1.36 -7.52 17.89
CA VAL A 237 2.01 -8.58 17.10
C VAL A 237 3.33 -8.06 16.53
N LEU A 238 3.37 -6.83 15.98
CA LEU A 238 4.60 -6.25 15.45
C LEU A 238 5.63 -5.98 16.56
N SER A 239 5.18 -5.55 17.73
CA SER A 239 6.03 -5.43 18.91
C SER A 239 6.66 -6.78 19.28
N ALA A 240 5.88 -7.86 19.24
CA ALA A 240 6.38 -9.21 19.46
C ALA A 240 7.37 -9.68 18.38
N VAL A 241 7.13 -9.33 17.12
CA VAL A 241 8.08 -9.58 16.01
C VAL A 241 9.38 -8.85 16.24
N ASN A 242 9.34 -7.56 16.58
CA ASN A 242 10.53 -6.76 16.84
C ASN A 242 11.32 -7.31 18.03
N ALA A 243 10.65 -7.63 19.13
CA ALA A 243 11.28 -8.24 20.30
C ALA A 243 11.90 -9.61 19.97
N ALA A 244 11.25 -10.43 19.17
CA ALA A 244 11.76 -11.72 18.72
C ALA A 244 13.01 -11.55 17.86
N ARG A 245 13.03 -10.60 16.95
CA ARG A 245 14.17 -10.32 16.07
C ARG A 245 15.39 -9.80 16.84
N GLU A 246 15.17 -8.95 17.83
CA GLU A 246 16.21 -8.50 18.76
C GLU A 246 16.77 -9.65 19.61
N ALA A 247 15.93 -10.63 19.95
CA ALA A 247 16.32 -11.86 20.65
C ALA A 247 16.95 -12.92 19.73
N GLY A 248 17.18 -12.64 18.43
CA GLY A 248 17.84 -13.53 17.50
C GLY A 248 16.92 -14.39 16.63
N ILE A 249 15.60 -14.31 16.79
CA ILE A 249 14.61 -15.00 15.93
C ILE A 249 14.38 -14.13 14.70
N GLN A 250 15.24 -14.23 13.68
CA GLN A 250 15.26 -13.33 12.53
C GLN A 250 14.45 -13.83 11.33
N LYS A 251 14.12 -15.12 11.28
CA LYS A 251 13.41 -15.76 10.16
C LYS A 251 12.27 -16.64 10.65
N PRO A 252 11.21 -16.86 9.84
CA PRO A 252 10.07 -17.68 10.22
C PRO A 252 10.45 -19.10 10.67
N GLY A 253 11.45 -19.71 10.03
CA GLY A 253 11.93 -21.04 10.40
C GLY A 253 12.60 -21.11 11.79
N GLN A 254 12.98 -19.97 12.36
CA GLN A 254 13.55 -19.89 13.72
C GLN A 254 12.48 -19.67 14.80
N LEU A 255 11.25 -19.34 14.42
CA LEU A 255 10.11 -19.24 15.33
C LEU A 255 9.56 -20.64 15.60
N ARG A 256 9.46 -21.03 16.85
CA ARG A 256 8.79 -22.25 17.26
C ARG A 256 7.31 -21.98 17.49
N GLU A 257 6.99 -21.02 18.33
CA GLU A 257 5.61 -20.64 18.67
C GLU A 257 5.52 -19.24 19.28
N ALA A 258 4.35 -18.60 19.16
CA ALA A 258 3.98 -17.37 19.87
C ALA A 258 2.67 -17.61 20.63
N VAL A 259 2.65 -17.34 21.94
CA VAL A 259 1.53 -17.65 22.82
C VAL A 259 1.14 -16.41 23.63
N LEU A 260 -0.15 -16.12 23.70
CA LEU A 260 -0.71 -15.13 24.63
C LEU A 260 -1.10 -15.80 25.95
N HIS A 261 -0.50 -15.37 27.06
CA HIS A 261 -0.82 -15.85 28.39
C HIS A 261 -0.71 -14.69 29.40
N ASP A 262 -1.73 -14.53 30.25
CA ASP A 262 -1.81 -13.49 31.29
C ASP A 262 -1.44 -12.07 30.83
N GLY A 263 -1.98 -11.66 29.68
CA GLY A 263 -1.71 -10.33 29.12
C GLY A 263 -0.29 -10.14 28.60
N LYS A 264 0.43 -11.23 28.35
CA LYS A 264 1.80 -11.22 27.79
C LYS A 264 1.90 -12.13 26.58
N ILE A 265 2.62 -11.64 25.56
CA ILE A 265 2.97 -12.45 24.39
C ILE A 265 4.36 -13.06 24.65
N PHE A 266 4.42 -14.39 24.71
CA PHE A 266 5.67 -15.12 24.77
C PHE A 266 6.01 -15.64 23.38
N VAL A 267 7.23 -15.36 22.94
CA VAL A 267 7.77 -15.82 21.66
C VAL A 267 8.92 -16.75 21.92
N MET A 268 8.86 -17.97 21.37
CA MET A 268 9.86 -19.00 21.55
C MET A 268 10.49 -19.36 20.22
N GLY A 269 11.83 -19.35 20.18
CA GLY A 269 12.61 -19.80 19.04
C GLY A 269 12.83 -21.30 19.03
N THR A 270 13.25 -21.81 17.87
CA THR A 270 13.63 -23.23 17.70
C THR A 270 14.95 -23.58 18.38
N ALA A 271 15.86 -22.61 18.55
CA ALA A 271 17.12 -22.80 19.26
C ALA A 271 16.97 -22.46 20.75
N PRO A 272 17.63 -23.20 21.66
CA PRO A 272 17.65 -22.89 23.08
C PRO A 272 18.16 -21.46 23.36
N GLY A 273 17.47 -20.75 24.26
CA GLY A 273 17.83 -19.37 24.63
C GLY A 273 17.20 -18.27 23.76
N TYR A 274 16.72 -18.56 22.56
CA TYR A 274 16.01 -17.60 21.72
C TYR A 274 14.55 -17.46 22.20
N ARG A 275 14.29 -16.43 22.97
CA ARG A 275 12.95 -16.13 23.50
C ARG A 275 12.77 -14.64 23.68
N ALA A 276 11.55 -14.16 23.48
CA ALA A 276 11.14 -12.79 23.76
C ALA A 276 9.80 -12.77 24.48
N MET A 277 9.49 -11.66 25.13
CA MET A 277 8.22 -11.42 25.79
C MET A 277 7.81 -9.95 25.61
N VAL A 278 6.54 -9.73 25.33
CA VAL A 278 5.90 -8.42 25.31
C VAL A 278 4.78 -8.40 26.35
N ASP A 279 4.84 -7.46 27.28
CA ASP A 279 3.81 -7.26 28.31
C ASP A 279 2.75 -6.26 27.81
N LEU A 280 1.56 -6.74 27.54
CA LEU A 280 0.46 -5.94 27.01
C LEU A 280 -0.20 -5.04 28.08
N ASN A 281 0.11 -5.25 29.35
CA ASN A 281 -0.36 -4.40 30.46
C ASN A 281 0.48 -3.11 30.58
N GLN A 282 1.62 -3.02 29.88
CA GLN A 282 2.42 -1.81 29.81
C GLN A 282 1.91 -0.90 28.68
N PRO A 283 2.19 0.43 28.73
CA PRO A 283 1.88 1.32 27.63
C PRO A 283 2.50 0.79 26.33
N GLN A 284 1.67 0.58 25.32
CA GLN A 284 2.09 0.06 24.02
C GLN A 284 2.52 1.23 23.12
N GLN A 285 3.52 0.99 22.29
CA GLN A 285 3.90 1.93 21.25
C GLN A 285 2.87 1.89 20.11
N THR A 286 2.79 2.97 19.34
CA THR A 286 1.93 3.01 18.17
C THR A 286 2.46 2.07 17.08
N LEU A 287 1.60 1.64 16.18
CA LEU A 287 2.02 0.83 15.02
C LEU A 287 3.14 1.53 14.22
N ALA A 288 3.06 2.86 14.06
CA ALA A 288 4.09 3.63 13.37
C ALA A 288 5.45 3.57 14.07
N ASP A 289 5.45 3.63 15.40
CA ASP A 289 6.68 3.50 16.19
C ASP A 289 7.28 2.09 16.05
N GLU A 290 6.44 1.06 16.07
CA GLU A 290 6.89 -0.33 15.91
C GLU A 290 7.39 -0.61 14.48
N VAL A 291 6.82 0.00 13.47
CA VAL A 291 7.33 -0.06 12.09
C VAL A 291 8.71 0.61 12.00
N ASN A 292 8.88 1.80 12.57
CA ASN A 292 10.17 2.48 12.62
C ASN A 292 11.23 1.64 13.35
N ARG A 293 10.85 1.01 14.46
CA ARG A 293 11.71 0.07 15.20
C ARG A 293 12.11 -1.13 14.34
N SER A 294 11.17 -1.70 13.59
CA SER A 294 11.46 -2.80 12.67
C SER A 294 12.52 -2.43 11.63
N GLN A 295 12.46 -1.22 11.07
CA GLN A 295 13.45 -0.72 10.11
C GLN A 295 14.83 -0.52 10.74
N GLN A 296 14.89 0.01 11.96
CA GLN A 296 16.15 0.15 12.69
C GLN A 296 16.78 -1.21 12.97
N ILE A 297 15.97 -2.23 13.26
CA ILE A 297 16.43 -3.60 13.42
C ILE A 297 16.98 -4.13 12.09
N ASP A 298 16.28 -3.90 10.97
CA ASP A 298 16.73 -4.31 9.63
C ASP A 298 18.08 -3.68 9.27
N ALA A 299 18.24 -2.39 9.51
CA ALA A 299 19.49 -1.67 9.26
C ALA A 299 20.65 -2.28 10.07
N ARG A 300 20.47 -2.46 11.38
CA ARG A 300 21.49 -3.08 12.25
C ARG A 300 21.87 -4.50 11.80
N LEU A 301 20.90 -5.31 11.44
CA LEU A 301 21.14 -6.67 10.97
C LEU A 301 21.85 -6.70 9.60
N ALA A 302 21.62 -5.72 8.75
CA ALA A 302 22.33 -5.57 7.49
C ALA A 302 23.81 -5.19 7.73
N GLU A 303 24.07 -4.24 8.61
CA GLU A 303 25.43 -3.83 9.00
C GLU A 303 26.22 -5.00 9.63
N GLN A 304 25.59 -5.73 10.53
CA GLN A 304 26.23 -6.92 11.14
C GLN A 304 26.64 -7.97 10.10
N ARG A 305 25.74 -8.26 9.14
CA ARG A 305 26.02 -9.19 8.05
C ARG A 305 27.17 -8.72 7.15
N GLN A 306 27.27 -7.43 6.88
CA GLN A 306 28.39 -6.87 6.10
C GLN A 306 29.71 -7.00 6.86
N GLN A 307 29.73 -6.70 8.17
CA GLN A 307 30.91 -6.82 9.00
C GLN A 307 31.39 -8.28 9.10
N GLU A 308 30.46 -9.22 9.30
CA GLU A 308 30.78 -10.65 9.33
C GLU A 308 31.31 -11.18 7.99
N SER A 309 30.78 -10.67 6.86
CA SER A 309 31.29 -11.00 5.53
C SER A 309 32.72 -10.49 5.34
N GLN A 310 32.98 -9.25 5.70
CA GLN A 310 34.32 -8.66 5.61
C GLN A 310 35.34 -9.40 6.49
N GLN A 311 34.94 -9.80 7.70
CA GLN A 311 35.82 -10.57 8.59
C GLN A 311 36.12 -11.97 8.04
N ARG A 312 35.15 -12.63 7.44
CA ARG A 312 35.36 -13.95 6.78
C ARG A 312 36.31 -13.83 5.60
N ASP A 313 36.12 -12.80 4.76
CA ASP A 313 36.96 -12.58 3.58
C ASP A 313 38.41 -12.24 3.99
N ALA A 314 38.59 -11.43 5.03
CA ALA A 314 39.92 -11.13 5.59
C ALA A 314 40.58 -12.37 6.21
N GLY A 315 39.81 -13.20 6.93
CA GLY A 315 40.30 -14.48 7.48
C GLY A 315 40.68 -15.51 6.43
N ALA A 316 39.95 -15.56 5.32
CA ALA A 316 40.25 -16.43 4.19
C ALA A 316 41.56 -16.04 3.46
N GLN A 317 41.81 -14.71 3.33
CA GLN A 317 43.05 -14.20 2.73
C GLN A 317 44.30 -14.50 3.57
N THR A 318 44.18 -14.39 4.92
CA THR A 318 45.28 -14.74 5.83
C THR A 318 45.57 -16.23 5.89
N ALA A 319 44.56 -17.10 5.77
CA ALA A 319 44.73 -18.54 5.73
C ALA A 319 45.30 -19.05 4.40
N GLY A 320 45.03 -18.35 3.29
CA GLY A 320 45.62 -18.66 1.96
C GLY A 320 47.09 -18.29 1.82
N GLY A 321 47.58 -17.29 2.57
CA GLY A 321 48.99 -16.86 2.56
C GLY A 321 49.95 -17.76 3.32
N MET A 322 49.47 -18.65 4.19
CA MET A 322 50.32 -19.58 4.97
C MET A 322 50.62 -20.94 4.31
N ARG A 323 50.18 -21.14 3.06
CA ARG A 323 50.40 -22.42 2.33
C ARG A 323 51.46 -22.36 1.23
N MET A 324 52.24 -21.28 1.13
CA MET A 324 53.41 -21.21 0.24
C MET A 324 54.63 -20.78 1.07
N GLY A 325 55.23 -21.68 1.79
CA GLY A 325 56.50 -21.57 2.45
C GLY A 325 57.09 -22.96 2.60
#